data_d4365e11b4b8fe08052134958a3644b3
#
_entry.id   d4365e11b4b8fe08052134958a3644b3
#
_cell.length_a   1.000
_cell.length_b   1.000
_cell.length_c   1.000
_cell.angle_alpha   90.00
_cell.angle_beta   90.00
_cell.angle_gamma   90.00
#
_symmetry.space_group_name_H-M   'P 1'
#
loop_
_entity.id
_entity.type
_entity.pdbx_description
1 polymer ?
#
loop_
_entity_poly.entity_id
_entity_poly.type
_entity_poly.pdbx_seq_one_letter_code
_entity_poly.pdbx_strand_id
1 'polypeptide(L)'
;MLGTLPSDMEDAQDYDRAIKVTMLMFGPLAEKMGTREIEVNMPDGATLIQLAERFELEGMLYSGMRVAIDGIVEPDTSRELHDSAEVAFLPPVSGG
;
A
#
# COMPACT_ATOMS: atom_id res chain seq x y z
N MET A 1 0.26 31.35 15.62
CA MET A 1 -0.76 31.45 14.61
C MET A 1 -0.19 31.34 13.21
N LEU A 2 0.63 32.27 12.85
CA LEU A 2 1.21 32.22 11.52
C LEU A 2 2.22 31.11 11.39
N GLY A 3 2.76 30.64 12.50
CA GLY A 3 3.71 29.57 12.47
C GLY A 3 3.15 28.27 11.95
N THR A 4 1.82 28.10 12.04
CA THR A 4 1.23 26.86 11.53
C THR A 4 0.97 26.93 10.03
N LEU A 5 0.90 28.12 9.46
CA LEU A 5 0.59 28.25 8.05
C LEU A 5 1.64 27.63 7.13
N PRO A 6 2.94 27.80 7.38
CA PRO A 6 3.92 27.14 6.52
C PRO A 6 3.77 25.63 6.53
N SER A 7 3.53 25.05 7.69
CA SER A 7 3.32 23.61 7.77
C SER A 7 2.06 23.20 7.02
N ASP A 8 1.00 23.98 7.17
CA ASP A 8 -0.24 23.69 6.46
C ASP A 8 -0.03 23.74 4.95
N MET A 9 0.77 24.68 4.49
CA MET A 9 1.04 24.79 3.07
C MET A 9 1.87 23.64 2.57
N GLU A 10 2.81 23.17 3.36
CA GLU A 10 3.60 22.01 3.00
C GLU A 10 2.70 20.78 2.92
N ASP A 11 1.82 20.62 3.89
CA ASP A 11 0.90 19.49 3.89
C ASP A 11 0.00 19.52 2.65
N ALA A 12 -0.45 20.71 2.27
CA ALA A 12 -1.29 20.82 1.08
C ALA A 12 -0.53 20.43 -0.18
N GLN A 13 0.75 20.79 -0.25
CA GLN A 13 1.57 20.39 -1.40
C GLN A 13 1.77 18.88 -1.44
N ASP A 14 1.99 18.27 -0.28
CA ASP A 14 2.12 16.83 -0.21
C ASP A 14 0.83 16.16 -0.64
N TYR A 15 -0.30 16.73 -0.27
CA TYR A 15 -1.59 16.20 -0.69
C TYR A 15 -1.75 16.25 -2.21
N ASP A 16 -1.31 17.35 -2.82
CA ASP A 16 -1.42 17.48 -4.26
C ASP A 16 -0.58 16.45 -4.98
N ARG A 17 0.45 15.94 -4.32
CA ARG A 17 1.33 14.92 -4.90
C ARG A 17 1.02 13.53 -4.39
N ALA A 18 0.00 13.41 -3.57
CA ALA A 18 -0.36 12.10 -3.04
C ALA A 18 -1.11 11.31 -4.09
N ILE A 19 -0.91 10.01 -4.04
CA ILE A 19 -1.71 9.08 -4.81
C ILE A 19 -2.60 8.31 -3.85
N LYS A 20 -3.71 7.83 -4.36
CA LYS A 20 -4.62 7.00 -3.57
C LYS A 20 -4.48 5.57 -4.04
N VAL A 21 -4.22 4.68 -3.10
CA VAL A 21 -4.03 3.27 -3.38
C VAL A 21 -5.06 2.48 -2.58
N THR A 22 -5.66 1.49 -3.19
CA THR A 22 -6.59 0.60 -2.50
C THR A 22 -5.88 -0.71 -2.22
N MET A 23 -5.78 -1.07 -0.92
CA MET A 23 -5.23 -2.35 -0.51
C MET A 23 -6.37 -3.34 -0.40
N LEU A 24 -6.19 -4.51 -1.00
CA LEU A 24 -7.12 -5.62 -0.86
C LEU A 24 -6.44 -6.74 -0.09
N MET A 25 -7.14 -7.27 0.90
CA MET A 25 -6.63 -8.35 1.73
C MET A 25 -7.60 -9.51 1.72
N PHE A 26 -7.08 -10.73 1.88
CA PHE A 26 -7.88 -11.94 1.81
C PHE A 26 -7.50 -12.87 2.96
N GLY A 27 -8.46 -13.74 3.32
CA GLY A 27 -8.23 -14.79 4.28
C GLY A 27 -7.72 -14.30 5.63
N PRO A 28 -6.71 -14.96 6.20
CA PRO A 28 -6.23 -14.59 7.53
C PRO A 28 -5.74 -13.16 7.64
N LEU A 29 -5.18 -12.61 6.56
CA LEU A 29 -4.71 -11.23 6.60
C LEU A 29 -5.88 -10.27 6.74
N ALA A 30 -6.98 -10.52 6.04
CA ALA A 30 -8.16 -9.68 6.18
C ALA A 30 -8.70 -9.73 7.60
N GLU A 31 -8.68 -10.91 8.22
CA GLU A 31 -9.11 -11.04 9.61
C GLU A 31 -8.20 -10.28 10.56
N LYS A 32 -6.89 -10.37 10.33
CA LYS A 32 -5.93 -9.68 11.17
C LYS A 32 -6.08 -8.17 11.07
N MET A 33 -6.32 -7.68 9.88
CA MET A 33 -6.47 -6.25 9.64
C MET A 33 -7.86 -5.74 10.01
N GLY A 34 -8.82 -6.64 10.17
CA GLY A 34 -10.18 -6.26 10.50
C GLY A 34 -10.99 -5.75 9.32
N THR A 35 -10.46 -5.87 8.12
CA THR A 35 -11.15 -5.39 6.93
C THR A 35 -10.52 -6.04 5.70
N ARG A 36 -11.27 -6.05 4.61
CA ARG A 36 -10.78 -6.58 3.34
C ARG A 36 -10.24 -5.51 2.42
N GLU A 37 -10.52 -4.26 2.73
CA GLU A 37 -10.16 -3.18 1.82
C GLU A 37 -9.81 -1.93 2.62
N ILE A 38 -8.69 -1.31 2.29
CA ILE A 38 -8.26 -0.08 2.91
C ILE A 38 -7.80 0.87 1.83
N GLU A 39 -8.30 2.11 1.86
CA GLU A 39 -7.77 3.16 1.01
C GLU A 39 -6.64 3.86 1.73
N VAL A 40 -5.52 4.04 1.04
CA VAL A 40 -4.31 4.60 1.61
C VAL A 40 -3.82 5.74 0.73
N ASN A 41 -3.47 6.85 1.35
CA ASN A 41 -2.81 7.93 0.63
C ASN A 41 -1.31 7.76 0.77
N MET A 42 -0.62 7.70 -0.35
CA MET A 42 0.82 7.52 -0.41
C MET A 42 1.44 8.66 -1.20
N PRO A 43 2.71 8.97 -0.94
CA PRO A 43 3.37 9.98 -1.78
C PRO A 43 3.51 9.48 -3.21
N ASP A 44 3.48 10.40 -4.15
CA ASP A 44 3.75 10.08 -5.54
C ASP A 44 5.14 9.45 -5.64
N GLY A 45 5.24 8.37 -6.40
CA GLY A 45 6.49 7.63 -6.50
C GLY A 45 6.67 6.55 -5.45
N ALA A 46 5.71 6.39 -4.54
CA ALA A 46 5.79 5.34 -3.54
C ALA A 46 5.79 3.96 -4.19
N THR A 47 6.54 3.05 -3.58
CA THR A 47 6.71 1.71 -4.12
C THR A 47 5.87 0.70 -3.36
N LEU A 48 5.76 -0.49 -3.96
CA LEU A 48 5.03 -1.59 -3.34
C LEU A 48 5.60 -1.94 -1.97
N ILE A 49 6.93 -2.01 -1.85
CA ILE A 49 7.53 -2.35 -0.56
C ILE A 49 7.24 -1.26 0.49
N GLN A 50 7.20 -0.01 0.08
CA GLN A 50 6.89 1.07 1.01
C GLN A 50 5.47 0.97 1.53
N LEU A 51 4.54 0.56 0.67
CA LEU A 51 3.17 0.32 1.12
C LEU A 51 3.12 -0.82 2.12
N ALA A 52 3.82 -1.90 1.82
CA ALA A 52 3.86 -3.04 2.74
C ALA A 52 4.47 -2.65 4.08
N GLU A 53 5.55 -1.89 4.06
CA GLU A 53 6.20 -1.47 5.29
C GLU A 53 5.30 -0.60 6.15
N ARG A 54 4.48 0.21 5.51
CA ARG A 54 3.59 1.08 6.24
C ARG A 54 2.63 0.31 7.14
N PHE A 55 2.28 -0.90 6.75
CA PHE A 55 1.38 -1.76 7.50
C PHE A 55 2.10 -2.97 8.11
N GLU A 56 3.43 -2.94 8.12
CA GLU A 56 4.27 -3.99 8.70
C GLU A 56 4.02 -5.34 8.04
N LEU A 57 3.81 -5.32 6.73
CA LEU A 57 3.56 -6.54 5.96
C LEU A 57 4.78 -7.02 5.19
N GLU A 58 5.91 -6.31 5.29
CA GLU A 58 7.09 -6.68 4.50
C GLU A 58 7.59 -8.07 4.84
N GLY A 59 7.47 -8.47 6.11
CA GLY A 59 7.89 -9.83 6.51
C GLY A 59 7.09 -10.91 5.81
N MET A 60 5.82 -10.63 5.56
CA MET A 60 4.98 -11.61 4.86
C MET A 60 5.39 -11.75 3.41
N LEU A 61 5.85 -10.65 2.80
CA LEU A 61 6.35 -10.72 1.43
C LEU A 61 7.55 -11.64 1.34
N TYR A 62 8.45 -11.55 2.33
CA TYR A 62 9.62 -12.41 2.37
C TYR A 62 9.25 -13.86 2.64
N SER A 63 8.08 -14.10 3.21
CA SER A 63 7.63 -15.44 3.55
C SER A 63 6.76 -16.09 2.47
N GLY A 64 6.66 -15.45 1.30
CA GLY A 64 5.96 -16.04 0.18
C GLY A 64 4.63 -15.42 -0.17
N MET A 65 4.21 -14.38 0.53
CA MET A 65 3.00 -13.67 0.13
C MET A 65 3.22 -12.99 -1.22
N ARG A 66 2.26 -13.10 -2.09
CA ARG A 66 2.31 -12.46 -3.40
C ARG A 66 1.47 -11.20 -3.39
N VAL A 67 1.80 -10.31 -4.32
CA VAL A 67 1.05 -9.08 -4.48
C VAL A 67 0.67 -8.93 -5.94
N ALA A 68 -0.57 -8.53 -6.17
CA ALA A 68 -1.03 -8.20 -7.50
C ALA A 68 -1.35 -6.72 -7.55
N ILE A 69 -0.93 -6.07 -8.63
CA ILE A 69 -1.27 -4.67 -8.87
C ILE A 69 -2.20 -4.64 -10.05
N ASP A 70 -3.41 -4.12 -9.84
CA ASP A 70 -4.45 -4.04 -10.87
C ASP A 70 -4.72 -5.42 -11.49
N GLY A 71 -4.71 -6.45 -10.65
CA GLY A 71 -5.02 -7.80 -11.08
C GLY A 71 -3.87 -8.60 -11.64
N ILE A 72 -2.67 -8.02 -11.71
CA ILE A 72 -1.50 -8.70 -12.27
C ILE A 72 -0.46 -8.88 -11.19
N VAL A 73 -0.02 -10.13 -10.99
CA VAL A 73 0.98 -10.43 -9.97
C VAL A 73 2.27 -9.69 -10.29
N GLU A 74 2.79 -9.01 -9.29
CA GLU A 74 3.99 -8.20 -9.42
C GLU A 74 5.07 -8.73 -8.48
N PRO A 75 6.09 -9.40 -9.01
CA PRO A 75 7.17 -9.89 -8.15
C PRO A 75 8.17 -8.82 -7.72
N ASP A 76 8.18 -7.68 -8.38
CA ASP A 76 9.15 -6.62 -8.10
C ASP A 76 8.59 -5.69 -7.04
N THR A 77 9.09 -5.81 -5.81
CA THR A 77 8.60 -4.99 -4.71
C THR A 77 9.05 -3.53 -4.80
N SER A 78 9.98 -3.23 -5.67
CA SER A 78 10.41 -1.85 -5.89
C SER A 78 9.56 -1.14 -6.94
N ARG A 79 8.53 -1.82 -7.46
CA ARG A 79 7.63 -1.24 -8.44
C ARG A 79 6.92 -0.03 -7.87
N GLU A 80 6.95 1.09 -8.59
CA GLU A 80 6.21 2.26 -8.18
C GLU A 80 4.73 2.06 -8.39
N LEU A 81 3.95 2.61 -7.46
CA LEU A 81 2.50 2.54 -7.52
C LEU A 81 1.97 3.78 -8.22
N HIS A 82 0.90 3.61 -8.98
CA HIS A 82 0.25 4.74 -9.64
C HIS A 82 -1.01 5.14 -8.88
N ASP A 83 -1.51 6.32 -9.17
CA ASP A 83 -2.74 6.78 -8.55
C ASP A 83 -3.88 5.82 -8.90
N SER A 84 -4.71 5.53 -7.94
CA SER A 84 -5.84 4.60 -8.06
C SER A 84 -5.41 3.15 -8.25
N ALA A 85 -4.16 2.81 -7.93
CA ALA A 85 -3.71 1.42 -8.01
C ALA A 85 -4.49 0.56 -7.02
N GLU A 86 -4.79 -0.66 -7.44
CA GLU A 86 -5.43 -1.66 -6.60
C GLU A 86 -4.39 -2.71 -6.28
N VAL A 87 -4.00 -2.79 -5.01
CA VAL A 87 -2.90 -3.66 -4.58
C VAL A 87 -3.48 -4.77 -3.73
N ALA A 88 -3.47 -5.99 -4.25
CA ALA A 88 -4.02 -7.15 -3.57
C ALA A 88 -2.91 -7.97 -2.94
N PHE A 89 -3.04 -8.21 -1.64
CA PHE A 89 -2.08 -9.04 -0.90
C PHE A 89 -2.63 -10.44 -0.83
N LEU A 90 -2.01 -11.35 -1.57
CA LEU A 90 -2.50 -12.72 -1.77
C LEU A 90 -1.77 -13.67 -0.85
N PRO A 91 -2.48 -14.45 -0.04
CA PRO A 91 -1.81 -15.39 0.85
C PRO A 91 -1.06 -16.45 0.04
N PRO A 92 0.01 -17.00 0.60
CA PRO A 92 0.71 -18.07 -0.09
C PRO A 92 -0.21 -19.26 -0.26
N VAL A 93 -0.12 -19.89 -1.42
CA VAL A 93 -0.88 -21.11 -1.67
C VAL A 93 -0.19 -22.23 -0.94
N SER A 94 -0.87 -22.83 0.03
CA SER A 94 -0.33 -24.02 0.66
C SER A 94 -0.38 -25.10 -0.40
N GLY A 95 0.74 -25.72 -0.66
CA GLY A 95 0.87 -26.68 -1.72
C GLY A 95 0.02 -27.89 -1.51
N GLY A 96 -1.10 -27.70 -1.21
CA GLY A 96 -2.04 -28.74 -0.95
C GLY A 96 -2.24 -29.72 -1.86
#